data_913aea1c611cd46ede4c9ea099101cd8
#
_entry.id   913aea1c611cd46ede4c9ea099101cd8
#
_cell.length_a   1.000
_cell.length_b   1.000
_cell.length_c   1.000
_cell.angle_alpha   90.00
_cell.angle_beta   90.00
_cell.angle_gamma   90.00
#
_symmetry.space_group_name_H-M   'P 1'
#
loop_
_entity.id
_entity.type
_entity.pdbx_description
1 polymer ?
#
loop_
_entity_poly.entity_id
_entity_poly.type
_entity_poly.pdbx_seq_one_letter_code
_entity_poly.pdbx_strand_id
1 'polypeptide(L)'
;AKFFRLSIPQIKFREDLGIKHGKHMLWDNDKKIGSNYFIARLQEAGIECYEKVNGERQPRQTHRSHIKMKDIIFPIVKFESPEFQQVHQWLNGQVITETKGVFDGLNVVYGGFRFDFGTGGLHGCISSGYVDSDDDCIILDADVGSYYPSIDIQYRLFPAHLSEKFCDIYEDVKNQRFSYAKGTPENAMLKLALNAAGFGDTNNEFSPFFDPKMTMAVTVNG
;
A
#
# COMPACT_ATOMS: atom_id res chain seq x y z
N ALA A 1 -26.56 -11.14 21.49
CA ALA A 1 -26.34 -12.54 21.07
C ALA A 1 -25.88 -12.65 19.62
N LYS A 2 -26.56 -12.02 18.63
CA LYS A 2 -26.19 -12.11 17.20
C LYS A 2 -24.80 -11.50 16.92
N PHE A 3 -24.52 -10.29 17.42
CA PHE A 3 -23.23 -9.63 17.27
C PHE A 3 -22.08 -10.48 17.84
N PHE A 4 -22.24 -11.04 19.03
CA PHE A 4 -21.24 -11.89 19.65
C PHE A 4 -20.93 -13.13 18.78
N ARG A 5 -21.96 -13.80 18.25
CA ARG A 5 -21.76 -14.96 17.39
C ARG A 5 -20.99 -14.61 16.10
N LEU A 6 -21.23 -13.45 15.51
CA LEU A 6 -20.51 -12.96 14.32
C LEU A 6 -19.05 -12.60 14.64
N SER A 7 -18.73 -12.24 15.88
CA SER A 7 -17.38 -11.87 16.31
C SER A 7 -16.50 -13.06 16.71
N ILE A 8 -17.09 -14.23 17.03
CA ILE A 8 -16.33 -15.41 17.46
C ILE A 8 -15.21 -15.81 16.49
N PRO A 9 -15.44 -15.92 15.17
CA PRO A 9 -14.37 -16.26 14.22
C PRO A 9 -13.21 -15.29 14.26
N GLN A 10 -13.50 -14.00 14.39
CA GLN A 10 -12.49 -12.93 14.46
C GLN A 10 -11.67 -13.01 15.76
N ILE A 11 -12.35 -13.27 16.89
CA ILE A 11 -11.69 -13.43 18.20
C ILE A 11 -10.76 -14.63 18.15
N LYS A 12 -11.27 -15.80 17.75
CA LYS A 12 -10.50 -17.03 17.66
C LYS A 12 -9.28 -16.88 16.74
N PHE A 13 -9.48 -16.30 15.57
CA PHE A 13 -8.39 -16.04 14.62
C PHE A 13 -7.28 -15.17 15.25
N ARG A 14 -7.64 -14.11 16.00
CA ARG A 14 -6.67 -13.23 16.70
C ARG A 14 -5.92 -13.95 17.82
N GLU A 15 -6.60 -14.82 18.55
CA GLU A 15 -6.00 -15.67 19.57
C GLU A 15 -4.99 -16.65 18.96
N ASP A 16 -5.40 -17.38 17.92
CA ASP A 16 -4.55 -18.35 17.22
C ASP A 16 -3.30 -17.67 16.61
N LEU A 17 -3.49 -16.50 16.00
CA LEU A 17 -2.40 -15.71 15.44
C LEU A 17 -1.45 -15.19 16.54
N GLY A 18 -2.00 -14.76 17.66
CA GLY A 18 -1.24 -14.31 18.82
C GLY A 18 -0.38 -15.42 19.42
N ILE A 19 -0.94 -16.62 19.55
CA ILE A 19 -0.22 -17.82 20.01
C ILE A 19 0.90 -18.17 19.05
N LYS A 20 0.61 -18.22 17.75
CA LYS A 20 1.58 -18.56 16.70
C LYS A 20 2.80 -17.63 16.70
N HIS A 21 2.60 -16.35 16.90
CA HIS A 21 3.67 -15.34 16.83
C HIS A 21 4.16 -14.84 18.18
N GLY A 22 3.71 -15.46 19.29
CA GLY A 22 4.14 -15.07 20.64
C GLY A 22 3.78 -13.63 21.01
N LYS A 23 2.68 -13.09 20.45
CA LYS A 23 2.23 -11.71 20.65
C LYS A 23 0.76 -11.66 21.03
N HIS A 24 0.40 -10.76 21.93
CA HIS A 24 -1.01 -10.54 22.28
C HIS A 24 -1.67 -9.65 21.24
N MET A 25 -2.61 -10.20 20.44
CA MET A 25 -3.25 -9.49 19.33
C MET A 25 -4.74 -9.24 19.52
N LEU A 26 -5.34 -9.73 20.62
CA LEU A 26 -6.79 -9.70 20.81
C LEU A 26 -7.36 -8.27 20.85
N TRP A 27 -6.62 -7.33 21.43
CA TRP A 27 -7.05 -5.94 21.61
C TRP A 27 -6.54 -4.99 20.52
N ASP A 28 -5.71 -5.47 19.60
CA ASP A 28 -5.20 -4.66 18.52
C ASP A 28 -6.28 -4.45 17.45
N ASN A 29 -6.28 -3.27 16.82
CA ASN A 29 -7.11 -3.06 15.65
C ASN A 29 -6.53 -3.86 14.44
N ASP A 30 -7.34 -4.05 13.42
CA ASP A 30 -6.99 -4.89 12.28
C ASP A 30 -5.72 -4.42 11.55
N LYS A 31 -5.53 -3.10 11.43
CA LYS A 31 -4.30 -2.52 10.82
C LYS A 31 -3.06 -2.92 11.63
N LYS A 32 -3.11 -2.77 12.94
CA LYS A 32 -2.00 -3.11 13.84
C LYS A 32 -1.69 -4.62 13.84
N ILE A 33 -2.74 -5.45 13.75
CA ILE A 33 -2.58 -6.91 13.59
C ILE A 33 -1.83 -7.22 12.30
N GLY A 34 -2.24 -6.61 11.18
CA GLY A 34 -1.57 -6.78 9.90
C GLY A 34 -0.11 -6.35 9.93
N SER A 35 0.20 -5.17 10.49
CA SER A 35 1.57 -4.69 10.65
C SER A 35 2.39 -5.60 11.57
N ASN A 36 1.85 -6.04 12.71
CA ASN A 36 2.51 -6.95 13.64
C ASN A 36 2.79 -8.32 13.01
N TYR A 37 1.86 -8.84 12.21
CA TYR A 37 2.06 -10.08 11.47
C TYR A 37 3.24 -9.95 10.49
N PHE A 38 3.27 -8.88 9.72
CA PHE A 38 4.35 -8.68 8.74
C PHE A 38 5.71 -8.49 9.41
N ILE A 39 5.76 -7.72 10.51
CA ILE A 39 6.97 -7.56 11.33
C ILE A 39 7.46 -8.92 11.85
N ALA A 40 6.55 -9.79 12.32
CA ALA A 40 6.92 -11.13 12.78
C ALA A 40 7.56 -11.96 11.64
N ARG A 41 7.00 -11.91 10.43
CA ARG A 41 7.56 -12.59 9.25
C ARG A 41 8.96 -12.06 8.86
N LEU A 42 9.17 -10.75 8.95
CA LEU A 42 10.50 -10.16 8.73
C LEU A 42 11.50 -10.63 9.79
N GLN A 43 11.11 -10.65 11.06
CA GLN A 43 11.96 -11.11 12.16
C GLN A 43 12.31 -12.60 12.03
N GLU A 44 11.36 -13.46 11.64
CA GLU A 44 11.60 -14.88 11.33
C GLU A 44 12.64 -15.06 10.22
N ALA A 45 12.71 -14.12 9.27
CA ALA A 45 13.70 -14.10 8.20
C ALA A 45 15.03 -13.42 8.57
N GLY A 46 15.18 -13.00 9.85
CA GLY A 46 16.37 -12.34 10.38
C GLY A 46 16.47 -10.85 10.04
N ILE A 47 15.35 -10.21 9.66
CA ILE A 47 15.31 -8.78 9.36
C ILE A 47 14.79 -8.03 10.59
N GLU A 48 15.66 -7.25 11.22
CA GLU A 48 15.32 -6.45 12.39
C GLU A 48 14.60 -5.17 12.00
N CYS A 49 13.34 -5.04 12.48
CA CYS A 49 12.49 -3.86 12.26
C CYS A 49 12.68 -2.77 13.33
N TYR A 50 13.41 -3.08 14.41
CA TYR A 50 13.61 -2.19 15.55
C TYR A 50 15.08 -2.23 15.98
N GLU A 51 15.54 -1.14 16.59
CA GLU A 51 16.85 -1.01 17.20
C GLU A 51 16.75 -0.40 18.60
N LYS A 52 17.81 -0.48 19.38
CA LYS A 52 17.91 0.19 20.68
C LYS A 52 18.75 1.45 20.53
N VAL A 53 18.15 2.60 20.80
CA VAL A 53 18.81 3.90 20.83
C VAL A 53 18.68 4.45 22.24
N ASN A 54 19.81 4.71 22.90
CA ASN A 54 19.85 5.16 24.30
C ASN A 54 19.08 4.26 25.29
N GLY A 55 19.04 2.95 25.03
CA GLY A 55 18.30 1.98 25.85
C GLY A 55 16.82 1.80 25.50
N GLU A 56 16.26 2.69 24.70
CA GLU A 56 14.86 2.62 24.25
C GLU A 56 14.74 1.90 22.90
N ARG A 57 13.67 1.14 22.75
CA ARG A 57 13.34 0.45 21.50
C ARG A 57 12.69 1.44 20.53
N GLN A 58 13.35 1.66 19.40
CA GLN A 58 12.86 2.54 18.35
C GLN A 58 12.70 1.80 17.01
N PRO A 59 11.76 2.19 16.14
CA PRO A 59 11.65 1.61 14.81
C PRO A 59 12.87 2.00 13.96
N ARG A 60 13.39 1.05 13.20
CA ARG A 60 14.33 1.35 12.12
C ARG A 60 13.58 2.00 10.98
N GLN A 61 14.14 3.05 10.39
CA GLN A 61 13.47 3.88 9.40
C GLN A 61 14.45 4.42 8.37
N THR A 62 13.91 4.80 7.21
CA THR A 62 14.66 5.54 6.20
C THR A 62 14.10 6.94 6.06
N HIS A 63 14.82 7.91 6.59
CA HIS A 63 14.51 9.32 6.39
C HIS A 63 15.12 9.83 5.10
N ARG A 64 14.42 10.73 4.41
CA ARG A 64 14.86 11.34 3.15
C ARG A 64 14.85 12.86 3.29
N SER A 65 15.96 13.52 3.00
CA SER A 65 16.00 14.99 2.92
C SER A 65 15.25 15.51 1.68
N HIS A 66 15.24 14.74 0.62
CA HIS A 66 14.51 15.02 -0.61
C HIS A 66 14.31 13.75 -1.45
N ILE A 67 13.34 13.79 -2.35
CA ILE A 67 13.06 12.73 -3.33
C ILE A 67 12.99 13.41 -4.71
N LYS A 68 13.83 12.99 -5.64
CA LYS A 68 13.74 13.39 -7.05
C LYS A 68 12.74 12.47 -7.74
N MET A 69 11.62 13.01 -8.19
CA MET A 69 10.53 12.22 -8.76
C MET A 69 10.97 11.42 -10.00
N LYS A 70 11.82 11.98 -10.84
CA LYS A 70 12.40 11.29 -12.01
C LYS A 70 13.16 10.00 -11.67
N ASP A 71 13.67 9.87 -10.43
CA ASP A 71 14.44 8.69 -10.02
C ASP A 71 13.54 7.54 -9.53
N ILE A 72 12.23 7.78 -9.44
CA ILE A 72 11.23 6.80 -8.95
C ILE A 72 10.12 6.53 -9.97
N ILE A 73 9.98 7.33 -11.02
CA ILE A 73 9.03 7.08 -12.12
C ILE A 73 9.66 6.08 -13.08
N PHE A 74 9.00 4.95 -13.29
CA PHE A 74 9.52 3.91 -14.16
C PHE A 74 9.31 4.22 -15.65
N PRO A 75 10.21 3.77 -16.51
CA PRO A 75 10.10 4.03 -17.96
C PRO A 75 8.84 3.46 -18.63
N ILE A 76 8.15 2.53 -17.96
CA ILE A 76 6.88 1.99 -18.42
C ILE A 76 5.72 2.98 -18.28
N VAL A 77 5.82 3.95 -17.35
CA VAL A 77 4.80 4.99 -17.16
C VAL A 77 4.88 5.96 -18.35
N LYS A 78 3.92 5.82 -19.25
CA LYS A 78 3.83 6.64 -20.48
C LYS A 78 2.38 7.01 -20.70
N PHE A 79 2.18 8.21 -21.20
CA PHE A 79 0.86 8.71 -21.57
C PHE A 79 0.84 9.10 -23.05
N GLU A 80 -0.26 8.81 -23.73
CA GLU A 80 -0.45 9.15 -25.14
C GLU A 80 -1.05 10.55 -25.32
N SER A 81 -1.97 10.94 -24.42
CA SER A 81 -2.63 12.24 -24.50
C SER A 81 -1.70 13.38 -24.04
N PRO A 82 -1.71 14.53 -24.72
CA PRO A 82 -0.88 15.68 -24.37
C PRO A 82 -1.10 16.19 -22.94
N GLU A 83 -2.34 16.13 -22.44
CA GLU A 83 -2.73 16.59 -21.11
C GLU A 83 -2.02 15.80 -20.01
N PHE A 84 -2.03 14.47 -20.11
CA PHE A 84 -1.32 13.60 -19.18
C PHE A 84 0.19 13.63 -19.37
N GLN A 85 0.68 13.83 -20.63
CA GLN A 85 2.11 14.03 -20.87
C GLN A 85 2.64 15.26 -20.15
N GLN A 86 1.89 16.35 -20.07
CA GLN A 86 2.27 17.55 -19.33
C GLN A 86 2.41 17.26 -17.82
N VAL A 87 1.48 16.49 -17.25
CA VAL A 87 1.57 16.06 -15.84
C VAL A 87 2.81 15.19 -15.62
N HIS A 88 3.05 14.21 -16.49
CA HIS A 88 4.21 13.34 -16.40
C HIS A 88 5.54 14.15 -16.50
N GLN A 89 5.59 15.12 -17.40
CA GLN A 89 6.74 16.00 -17.57
C GLN A 89 6.95 16.87 -16.33
N TRP A 90 5.86 17.43 -15.77
CA TRP A 90 5.89 18.20 -14.53
C TRP A 90 6.38 17.34 -13.35
N LEU A 91 5.84 16.12 -13.18
CA LEU A 91 6.27 15.18 -12.14
C LEU A 91 7.77 14.88 -12.24
N ASN A 92 8.28 14.60 -13.42
CA ASN A 92 9.71 14.33 -13.64
C ASN A 92 10.61 15.52 -13.24
N GLY A 93 10.11 16.73 -13.30
CA GLY A 93 10.81 17.94 -12.88
C GLY A 93 10.82 18.17 -11.35
N GLN A 94 10.00 17.44 -10.58
CA GLN A 94 9.85 17.72 -9.16
C GLN A 94 10.97 17.14 -8.30
N VAL A 95 11.36 17.92 -7.31
CA VAL A 95 12.16 17.47 -6.16
C VAL A 95 11.37 17.82 -4.90
N ILE A 96 10.92 16.81 -4.20
CA ILE A 96 10.04 16.97 -3.03
C ILE A 96 10.78 16.69 -1.73
N THR A 97 10.42 17.40 -0.67
CA THR A 97 10.92 17.20 0.71
C THR A 97 9.89 16.50 1.60
N GLU A 98 8.62 16.56 1.21
CA GLU A 98 7.50 15.95 1.89
C GLU A 98 6.60 15.24 0.88
N THR A 99 5.93 14.19 1.30
CA THR A 99 4.96 13.44 0.48
C THR A 99 3.58 14.09 0.50
N LYS A 100 3.27 14.83 1.57
CA LYS A 100 1.99 15.51 1.76
C LYS A 100 1.90 16.71 0.82
N GLY A 101 0.73 16.86 0.18
CA GLY A 101 0.44 18.02 -0.66
C GLY A 101 1.10 18.02 -2.04
N VAL A 102 1.91 17.02 -2.38
CA VAL A 102 2.61 16.95 -3.68
C VAL A 102 1.65 17.03 -4.86
N PHE A 103 0.47 16.46 -4.72
CA PHE A 103 -0.55 16.40 -5.77
C PHE A 103 -1.70 17.40 -5.57
N ASP A 104 -1.61 18.29 -4.59
CA ASP A 104 -2.70 19.22 -4.28
C ASP A 104 -3.04 20.10 -5.48
N GLY A 105 -4.28 20.02 -5.93
CA GLY A 105 -4.79 20.76 -7.10
C GLY A 105 -4.33 20.22 -8.46
N LEU A 106 -3.53 19.15 -8.48
CA LEU A 106 -3.10 18.52 -9.73
C LEU A 106 -4.24 17.71 -10.34
N ASN A 107 -4.71 18.13 -11.49
CA ASN A 107 -5.78 17.43 -12.22
C ASN A 107 -5.65 17.63 -13.73
N VAL A 108 -6.34 16.76 -14.46
CA VAL A 108 -6.45 16.80 -15.92
C VAL A 108 -7.91 16.59 -16.29
N VAL A 109 -8.38 17.31 -17.32
CA VAL A 109 -9.67 17.06 -17.94
C VAL A 109 -9.43 16.42 -19.31
N TYR A 110 -9.95 15.22 -19.51
CA TYR A 110 -9.78 14.48 -20.75
C TYR A 110 -11.05 13.64 -21.05
N GLY A 111 -11.52 13.68 -22.28
CA GLY A 111 -12.71 12.92 -22.70
C GLY A 111 -14.00 13.22 -21.91
N GLY A 112 -14.15 14.42 -21.35
CA GLY A 112 -15.28 14.80 -20.51
C GLY A 112 -15.17 14.37 -19.05
N PHE A 113 -14.07 13.70 -18.66
CA PHE A 113 -13.77 13.30 -17.30
C PHE A 113 -12.73 14.23 -16.70
N ARG A 114 -12.87 14.51 -15.40
CA ARG A 114 -11.83 15.11 -14.59
C ARG A 114 -11.06 14.01 -13.87
N PHE A 115 -9.75 14.04 -13.97
CA PHE A 115 -8.83 13.14 -13.31
C PHE A 115 -8.04 13.91 -12.26
N ASP A 116 -8.25 13.58 -11.00
CA ASP A 116 -7.54 14.16 -9.87
C ASP A 116 -6.40 13.22 -9.42
N PHE A 117 -5.19 13.76 -9.29
CA PHE A 117 -4.03 13.04 -8.79
C PHE A 117 -3.94 13.16 -7.28
N GLY A 118 -3.60 12.09 -6.61
CA GLY A 118 -3.42 12.05 -5.16
C GLY A 118 -2.41 10.99 -4.73
N THR A 119 -2.00 11.03 -3.47
CA THR A 119 -1.11 10.00 -2.91
C THR A 119 -1.74 8.60 -2.92
N GLY A 120 -3.06 8.50 -3.01
CA GLY A 120 -3.79 7.23 -3.14
C GLY A 120 -3.97 6.76 -4.58
N GLY A 121 -3.45 7.49 -5.59
CA GLY A 121 -3.56 7.16 -7.00
C GLY A 121 -4.30 8.21 -7.83
N LEU A 122 -4.71 7.82 -9.04
CA LEU A 122 -5.44 8.63 -10.00
C LEU A 122 -6.94 8.31 -9.93
N HIS A 123 -7.78 9.33 -9.79
CA HIS A 123 -9.23 9.20 -9.69
C HIS A 123 -9.94 9.99 -10.78
N GLY A 124 -10.61 9.28 -11.70
CA GLY A 124 -11.42 9.89 -12.75
C GLY A 124 -12.91 9.95 -12.37
N CYS A 125 -13.55 11.10 -12.62
CA CYS A 125 -15.01 11.27 -12.43
C CYS A 125 -15.61 12.22 -13.45
N ILE A 126 -16.92 12.16 -13.62
CA ILE A 126 -17.72 13.19 -14.27
C ILE A 126 -18.47 14.00 -13.21
N SER A 127 -18.73 15.28 -13.48
CA SER A 127 -19.42 16.17 -12.53
C SER A 127 -20.86 15.76 -12.25
N SER A 128 -21.56 15.25 -13.26
CA SER A 128 -22.89 14.68 -13.16
C SER A 128 -23.14 13.78 -14.38
N GLY A 129 -23.79 12.66 -14.18
CA GLY A 129 -24.12 11.77 -15.26
C GLY A 129 -24.77 10.49 -14.75
N TYR A 130 -25.52 9.86 -15.63
CA TYR A 130 -26.08 8.54 -15.43
C TYR A 130 -25.82 7.74 -16.70
N VAL A 131 -25.30 6.53 -16.53
CA VAL A 131 -25.09 5.58 -17.62
C VAL A 131 -25.68 4.25 -17.19
N ASP A 132 -26.48 3.65 -18.05
CA ASP A 132 -27.07 2.34 -17.84
C ASP A 132 -26.67 1.40 -18.97
N SER A 133 -26.67 0.11 -18.70
CA SER A 133 -26.47 -0.90 -19.73
C SER A 133 -27.78 -1.09 -20.51
N ASP A 134 -27.67 -1.20 -21.84
CA ASP A 134 -28.78 -1.48 -22.76
C ASP A 134 -28.36 -2.53 -23.81
N ASP A 135 -29.14 -2.68 -24.87
CA ASP A 135 -28.84 -3.67 -25.92
C ASP A 135 -27.59 -3.33 -26.74
N ASP A 136 -27.18 -2.06 -26.76
CA ASP A 136 -26.04 -1.55 -27.55
C ASP A 136 -24.80 -1.22 -26.68
N CYS A 137 -24.97 -1.12 -25.37
CA CYS A 137 -23.94 -0.66 -24.43
C CYS A 137 -23.89 -1.53 -23.17
N ILE A 138 -22.70 -1.99 -22.82
CA ILE A 138 -22.44 -2.70 -21.55
C ILE A 138 -21.46 -1.92 -20.69
N ILE A 139 -21.70 -1.89 -19.38
CA ILE A 139 -20.77 -1.35 -18.40
C ILE A 139 -19.85 -2.48 -17.95
N LEU A 140 -18.55 -2.29 -18.11
CA LEU A 140 -17.53 -3.22 -17.62
C LEU A 140 -16.79 -2.59 -16.46
N ASP A 141 -16.69 -3.33 -15.36
CA ASP A 141 -15.82 -3.02 -14.21
C ASP A 141 -14.65 -3.98 -14.18
N ALA A 142 -13.43 -3.44 -14.15
CA ALA A 142 -12.20 -4.22 -14.10
C ALA A 142 -11.34 -3.79 -12.91
N ASP A 143 -11.04 -4.74 -12.01
CA ASP A 143 -10.21 -4.52 -10.82
C ASP A 143 -8.94 -5.36 -10.89
N VAL A 144 -7.79 -4.74 -10.60
CA VAL A 144 -6.50 -5.43 -10.53
C VAL A 144 -6.29 -6.02 -9.14
N GLY A 145 -6.23 -7.33 -9.07
CA GLY A 145 -6.02 -8.05 -7.82
C GLY A 145 -4.70 -7.68 -7.13
N SER A 146 -4.77 -7.07 -5.94
CA SER A 146 -3.58 -6.66 -5.17
C SER A 146 -2.64 -5.75 -5.96
N TYR A 147 -3.16 -4.67 -6.55
CA TYR A 147 -2.45 -3.79 -7.47
C TYR A 147 -1.12 -3.27 -6.91
N TYR A 148 -1.13 -2.50 -5.83
CA TYR A 148 0.10 -1.99 -5.20
C TYR A 148 1.06 -3.11 -4.74
N PRO A 149 0.60 -4.18 -4.06
CA PRO A 149 1.46 -5.32 -3.78
C PRO A 149 2.13 -5.93 -5.01
N SER A 150 1.46 -5.93 -6.15
CA SER A 150 2.02 -6.46 -7.39
C SER A 150 3.12 -5.55 -7.94
N ILE A 151 2.96 -4.23 -7.82
CA ILE A 151 4.00 -3.24 -8.18
C ILE A 151 5.23 -3.42 -7.29
N ASP A 152 5.05 -3.49 -5.97
CA ASP A 152 6.14 -3.67 -5.00
C ASP A 152 6.98 -4.92 -5.32
N ILE A 153 6.31 -6.04 -5.58
CA ILE A 153 6.97 -7.31 -5.90
C ILE A 153 7.67 -7.24 -7.26
N GLN A 154 6.97 -6.78 -8.30
CA GLN A 154 7.47 -6.75 -9.66
C GLN A 154 8.69 -5.85 -9.82
N TYR A 155 8.71 -4.72 -9.16
CA TYR A 155 9.77 -3.71 -9.24
C TYR A 155 10.71 -3.71 -8.05
N ARG A 156 10.57 -4.68 -7.17
CA ARG A 156 11.42 -4.86 -5.97
C ARG A 156 11.47 -3.57 -5.13
N LEU A 157 10.31 -2.99 -4.84
CA LEU A 157 10.19 -1.82 -3.98
C LEU A 157 10.14 -2.26 -2.51
N PHE A 158 11.01 -1.72 -1.70
CA PHE A 158 11.09 -2.00 -0.27
C PHE A 158 11.68 -0.81 0.49
N PRO A 159 11.36 -0.66 1.80
CA PRO A 159 12.01 0.34 2.64
C PRO A 159 13.52 0.09 2.71
N ALA A 160 14.34 1.09 2.40
CA ALA A 160 15.77 0.91 2.19
C ALA A 160 16.55 0.37 3.42
N HIS A 161 16.02 0.55 4.63
CA HIS A 161 16.59 -0.01 5.87
C HIS A 161 16.23 -1.48 6.10
N LEU A 162 15.27 -2.02 5.35
CA LEU A 162 14.95 -3.44 5.30
C LEU A 162 15.63 -4.05 4.07
N SER A 163 16.03 -5.30 4.12
CA SER A 163 16.70 -5.93 2.97
C SER A 163 15.72 -6.26 1.85
N GLU A 164 16.24 -6.52 0.65
CA GLU A 164 15.44 -6.96 -0.52
C GLU A 164 14.61 -8.22 -0.24
N LYS A 165 14.99 -9.03 0.75
CA LYS A 165 14.16 -10.15 1.26
C LYS A 165 12.76 -9.71 1.70
N PHE A 166 12.56 -8.41 1.99
CA PHE A 166 11.23 -7.84 2.20
C PHE A 166 10.27 -8.20 1.05
N CYS A 167 10.72 -8.09 -0.20
CA CYS A 167 9.88 -8.40 -1.37
C CYS A 167 9.53 -9.89 -1.46
N ASP A 168 10.45 -10.78 -1.09
CA ASP A 168 10.19 -12.23 -1.09
C ASP A 168 9.13 -12.60 -0.03
N ILE A 169 9.24 -12.00 1.16
CA ILE A 169 8.25 -12.18 2.23
C ILE A 169 6.90 -11.57 1.81
N TYR A 170 6.95 -10.42 1.15
CA TYR A 170 5.75 -9.73 0.68
C TYR A 170 5.00 -10.55 -0.38
N GLU A 171 5.74 -11.17 -1.30
CA GLU A 171 5.19 -12.10 -2.29
C GLU A 171 4.59 -13.35 -1.62
N ASP A 172 5.29 -13.93 -0.65
CA ASP A 172 4.79 -15.09 0.10
C ASP A 172 3.48 -14.75 0.86
N VAL A 173 3.42 -13.61 1.54
CA VAL A 173 2.20 -13.13 2.21
C VAL A 173 1.06 -12.89 1.21
N LYS A 174 1.36 -12.37 0.01
CA LYS A 174 0.38 -12.21 -1.06
C LYS A 174 -0.16 -13.58 -1.53
N ASN A 175 0.72 -14.53 -1.79
CA ASN A 175 0.36 -15.88 -2.22
C ASN A 175 -0.46 -16.61 -1.14
N GLN A 176 -0.06 -16.48 0.12
CA GLN A 176 -0.83 -16.99 1.26
C GLN A 176 -2.23 -16.38 1.33
N ARG A 177 -2.38 -15.07 1.07
CA ARG A 177 -3.69 -14.43 1.02
C ARG A 177 -4.60 -15.06 -0.02
N PHE A 178 -4.08 -15.38 -1.20
CA PHE A 178 -4.86 -15.99 -2.27
C PHE A 178 -5.26 -17.45 -1.98
N SER A 179 -4.62 -18.12 -1.03
CA SER A 179 -5.04 -19.46 -0.58
C SER A 179 -6.29 -19.45 0.30
N TYR A 180 -6.68 -18.29 0.82
CA TYR A 180 -7.88 -18.13 1.64
C TYR A 180 -9.03 -17.52 0.84
N ALA A 181 -10.25 -18.01 1.07
CA ALA A 181 -11.45 -17.46 0.43
C ALA A 181 -11.67 -15.98 0.81
N LYS A 182 -12.19 -15.18 -0.13
CA LYS A 182 -12.60 -13.79 0.14
C LYS A 182 -13.65 -13.78 1.26
N GLY A 183 -13.52 -12.84 2.21
CA GLY A 183 -14.43 -12.69 3.36
C GLY A 183 -14.03 -13.47 4.60
N THR A 184 -13.00 -14.33 4.54
CA THR A 184 -12.44 -14.95 5.75
C THR A 184 -11.59 -13.96 6.54
N PRO A 185 -11.49 -14.12 7.88
CA PRO A 185 -10.63 -13.29 8.72
C PRO A 185 -9.16 -13.30 8.27
N GLU A 186 -8.67 -14.46 7.83
CA GLU A 186 -7.30 -14.65 7.34
C GLU A 186 -7.05 -13.82 6.09
N ASN A 187 -7.94 -13.89 5.10
CA ASN A 187 -7.81 -13.12 3.86
C ASN A 187 -7.86 -11.60 4.14
N ALA A 188 -8.77 -11.18 5.03
CA ALA A 188 -8.89 -9.78 5.43
C ALA A 188 -7.63 -9.26 6.15
N MET A 189 -7.10 -10.03 7.11
CA MET A 189 -5.89 -9.68 7.84
C MET A 189 -4.66 -9.60 6.92
N LEU A 190 -4.47 -10.58 6.04
CA LEU A 190 -3.35 -10.60 5.10
C LEU A 190 -3.44 -9.42 4.10
N LYS A 191 -4.66 -9.03 3.70
CA LYS A 191 -4.87 -7.81 2.90
C LYS A 191 -4.35 -6.58 3.64
N LEU A 192 -4.69 -6.46 4.94
CA LEU A 192 -4.25 -5.32 5.76
C LEU A 192 -2.75 -5.35 6.01
N ALA A 193 -2.16 -6.54 6.21
CA ALA A 193 -0.71 -6.70 6.35
C ALA A 193 0.05 -6.20 5.11
N LEU A 194 -0.40 -6.59 3.92
CA LEU A 194 0.17 -6.12 2.66
C LEU A 194 0.00 -4.60 2.49
N ASN A 195 -1.20 -4.08 2.69
CA ASN A 195 -1.45 -2.64 2.53
C ASN A 195 -0.65 -1.80 3.54
N ALA A 196 -0.49 -2.28 4.77
CA ALA A 196 0.31 -1.57 5.77
C ALA A 196 1.79 -1.56 5.39
N ALA A 197 2.37 -2.72 5.11
CA ALA A 197 3.81 -2.86 4.86
C ALA A 197 4.26 -2.21 3.54
N GLY A 198 3.45 -2.32 2.47
CA GLY A 198 3.83 -1.83 1.14
C GLY A 198 3.46 -0.37 0.89
N PHE A 199 2.41 0.16 1.55
CA PHE A 199 1.95 1.51 1.23
C PHE A 199 1.58 2.34 2.46
N GLY A 200 0.64 1.87 3.29
CA GLY A 200 0.03 2.70 4.35
C GLY A 200 1.01 3.13 5.45
N ASP A 201 1.90 2.25 5.86
CA ASP A 201 2.85 2.51 6.93
C ASP A 201 4.24 3.00 6.41
N THR A 202 4.48 2.94 5.11
CA THR A 202 5.70 3.50 4.49
C THR A 202 5.72 5.04 4.54
N ASN A 203 4.57 5.67 4.75
CA ASN A 203 4.44 7.12 4.96
C ASN A 203 4.14 7.50 6.42
N ASN A 204 4.18 6.56 7.35
CA ASN A 204 3.92 6.79 8.77
C ASN A 204 5.24 6.86 9.54
N GLU A 205 5.60 8.05 10.04
CA GLU A 205 6.84 8.32 10.77
C GLU A 205 7.01 7.53 12.09
N PHE A 206 5.96 6.87 12.57
CA PHE A 206 6.02 5.98 13.74
C PHE A 206 6.16 4.50 13.36
N SER A 207 6.17 4.19 12.07
CA SER A 207 6.21 2.81 11.57
C SER A 207 7.64 2.34 11.29
N PRO A 208 7.93 1.06 11.56
CA PRO A 208 9.18 0.44 11.12
C PRO A 208 9.24 0.18 9.60
N PHE A 209 8.23 0.57 8.85
CA PHE A 209 8.21 0.53 7.39
C PHE A 209 8.46 1.91 6.76
N PHE A 210 8.68 2.94 7.56
CA PHE A 210 8.78 4.31 7.07
C PHE A 210 9.92 4.49 6.06
N ASP A 211 9.57 4.73 4.82
CA ASP A 211 10.42 5.24 3.74
C ASP A 211 9.55 6.00 2.74
N PRO A 212 9.49 7.33 2.80
CA PRO A 212 8.63 8.14 1.95
C PRO A 212 8.95 8.01 0.45
N LYS A 213 10.19 7.62 0.09
CA LYS A 213 10.55 7.34 -1.29
C LYS A 213 9.79 6.12 -1.83
N MET A 214 9.63 5.06 -1.01
CA MET A 214 8.85 3.89 -1.39
C MET A 214 7.38 4.26 -1.60
N THR A 215 6.77 5.02 -0.66
CA THR A 215 5.39 5.50 -0.83
C THR A 215 5.20 6.20 -2.16
N MET A 216 6.07 7.16 -2.48
CA MET A 216 5.97 7.92 -3.73
C MET A 216 6.22 7.06 -4.96
N ALA A 217 7.15 6.11 -4.89
CA ALA A 217 7.40 5.18 -5.99
C ALA A 217 6.18 4.32 -6.31
N VAL A 218 5.49 3.80 -5.29
CA VAL A 218 4.25 3.03 -5.47
C VAL A 218 3.15 3.92 -6.08
N THR A 219 2.98 5.14 -5.55
CA THR A 219 1.94 6.07 -6.01
C THR A 219 2.09 6.47 -7.46
N VAL A 220 3.31 6.84 -7.90
CA VAL A 220 3.51 7.40 -9.25
C VAL A 220 3.63 6.34 -10.34
N ASN A 221 3.78 5.08 -9.98
CA ASN A 221 3.85 3.96 -10.93
C ASN A 221 2.58 3.10 -10.93
N GLY A 222 1.67 3.32 -9.97
CA GLY A 222 0.34 2.73 -9.90
C GLY A 222 -0.70 3.64 -10.50
#